data_b3873306af1e0498e4d02458b3a51ea4
#
_entry.id   b3873306af1e0498e4d02458b3a51ea4
#
_cell.length_a   1.000
_cell.length_b   1.000
_cell.length_c   1.000
_cell.angle_alpha   90.00
_cell.angle_beta   90.00
_cell.angle_gamma   90.00
#
_symmetry.space_group_name_H-M   'P 1'
#
loop_
_entity.id
_entity.type
_entity.pdbx_description
1 polymer ?
#
loop_
_entity_poly.entity_id
_entity_poly.type
_entity_poly.pdbx_seq_one_letter_code
_entity_poly.pdbx_strand_id
1 'polypeptide(L)'
;MRRAALAVAAVVALAGCGVGAQSAPEEITIPRPTAPSTGAPGDAGDRVTVWFVRGSRLEAAERPAESPGVDAALDALAAGPTRAEVVDGLRTALSPQSLTPERPVTTDAVVTVAVSREFTEVAGGNQLLAVAQVVFTVTESTGVAAVRITADGSPLEVPTDDGLTADPVGREDYASVAAPAGTPTPSGGDPGTAPPAAPS
;
A
#
# COMPACT_ATOMS: atom_id res chain seq x y z
N MET A 1 -61.93 -6.25 -32.71
CA MET A 1 -60.61 -6.60 -32.16
C MET A 1 -59.49 -5.64 -32.57
N ARG A 2 -59.51 -5.00 -33.75
CA ARG A 2 -58.44 -4.08 -34.19
C ARG A 2 -58.38 -2.71 -33.44
N ARG A 3 -59.50 -2.24 -32.89
CA ARG A 3 -59.55 -0.94 -32.15
C ARG A 3 -59.00 -0.99 -30.71
N ALA A 4 -59.04 -2.16 -30.07
CA ALA A 4 -58.50 -2.37 -28.73
C ALA A 4 -56.97 -2.46 -28.72
N ALA A 5 -56.34 -2.97 -29.77
CA ALA A 5 -54.89 -3.08 -29.91
C ALA A 5 -54.22 -1.71 -30.11
N LEU A 6 -54.87 -0.74 -30.73
CA LEU A 6 -54.38 0.60 -30.92
C LEU A 6 -54.37 1.45 -29.64
N ALA A 7 -55.32 1.21 -28.72
CA ALA A 7 -55.39 1.91 -27.44
C ALA A 7 -54.26 1.50 -26.46
N VAL A 8 -53.85 0.23 -26.47
CA VAL A 8 -52.76 -0.30 -25.63
C VAL A 8 -51.40 0.21 -26.09
N ALA A 9 -51.20 0.33 -27.41
CA ALA A 9 -49.94 0.86 -27.95
C ALA A 9 -49.69 2.36 -27.61
N ALA A 10 -50.78 3.16 -27.48
CA ALA A 10 -50.65 4.58 -27.12
C ALA A 10 -50.30 4.84 -25.65
N VAL A 11 -50.64 3.92 -24.74
CA VAL A 11 -50.33 4.05 -23.31
C VAL A 11 -48.89 3.72 -22.98
N VAL A 12 -48.24 2.81 -23.74
CA VAL A 12 -46.81 2.44 -23.52
C VAL A 12 -45.86 3.53 -23.98
N ALA A 13 -46.24 4.42 -24.91
CA ALA A 13 -45.40 5.46 -25.43
C ALA A 13 -45.24 6.68 -24.49
N LEU A 14 -46.02 6.78 -23.38
CA LEU A 14 -45.93 7.90 -22.43
C LEU A 14 -45.14 7.59 -21.16
N ALA A 15 -44.59 6.38 -21.02
CA ALA A 15 -43.68 6.03 -19.92
C ALA A 15 -42.22 6.40 -20.23
N GLY A 16 -41.98 7.54 -20.85
CA GLY A 16 -40.65 8.12 -21.00
C GLY A 16 -40.18 8.59 -19.63
N CYS A 17 -39.11 7.98 -19.11
CA CYS A 17 -38.39 8.43 -17.93
C CYS A 17 -38.00 9.89 -18.14
N GLY A 18 -38.66 10.79 -17.41
CA GLY A 18 -38.33 12.21 -17.37
C GLY A 18 -36.98 12.41 -16.67
N VAL A 19 -35.91 12.34 -17.42
CA VAL A 19 -34.64 12.94 -17.00
C VAL A 19 -34.78 14.46 -17.23
N GLY A 20 -35.01 15.19 -16.16
CA GLY A 20 -35.03 16.66 -16.23
C GLY A 20 -33.72 17.17 -16.81
N ALA A 21 -33.80 17.89 -17.94
CA ALA A 21 -32.64 18.59 -18.46
C ALA A 21 -32.21 19.63 -17.43
N GLN A 22 -31.00 19.50 -16.90
CA GLN A 22 -30.39 20.56 -16.09
C GLN A 22 -30.18 21.78 -16.99
N SER A 23 -30.81 22.87 -16.63
CA SER A 23 -30.82 24.10 -17.44
C SER A 23 -29.60 25.00 -17.19
N ALA A 24 -28.71 24.63 -16.29
CA ALA A 24 -27.42 25.29 -16.05
C ALA A 24 -26.37 24.30 -15.53
N PRO A 25 -25.10 24.46 -15.89
CA PRO A 25 -24.02 23.72 -15.24
C PRO A 25 -23.97 24.12 -13.77
N GLU A 26 -24.08 23.13 -12.87
CA GLU A 26 -23.82 23.36 -11.46
C GLU A 26 -22.28 23.49 -11.30
N GLU A 27 -21.83 24.61 -10.75
CA GLU A 27 -20.42 24.79 -10.40
C GLU A 27 -20.07 23.77 -9.32
N ILE A 28 -19.43 22.69 -9.74
CA ILE A 28 -18.80 21.77 -8.81
C ILE A 28 -17.58 22.49 -8.24
N THR A 29 -17.69 23.01 -7.04
CA THR A 29 -16.53 23.46 -6.28
C THR A 29 -15.66 22.23 -6.00
N ILE A 30 -14.74 21.96 -6.91
CA ILE A 30 -13.70 20.95 -6.66
C ILE A 30 -12.84 21.56 -5.57
N PRO A 31 -12.79 20.98 -4.35
CA PRO A 31 -11.83 21.40 -3.35
C PRO A 31 -10.46 21.34 -4.03
N ARG A 32 -9.81 22.52 -4.16
CA ARG A 32 -8.45 22.57 -4.68
C ARG A 32 -7.64 21.59 -3.82
N PRO A 33 -6.94 20.61 -4.41
CA PRO A 33 -6.03 19.78 -3.64
C PRO A 33 -5.15 20.75 -2.87
N THR A 34 -5.29 20.76 -1.56
CA THR A 34 -4.31 21.40 -0.69
C THR A 34 -3.01 20.74 -1.10
N ALA A 35 -2.06 21.52 -1.61
CA ALA A 35 -0.73 21.02 -1.88
C ALA A 35 -0.32 20.17 -0.67
N PRO A 36 0.33 19.01 -0.87
CA PRO A 36 0.82 18.25 0.27
C PRO A 36 1.53 19.25 1.15
N SER A 37 0.99 19.48 2.34
CA SER A 37 1.68 20.27 3.34
C SER A 37 3.01 19.57 3.48
N THR A 38 4.07 20.20 2.98
CA THR A 38 5.42 19.94 3.44
C THR A 38 5.27 20.07 4.93
N GLY A 39 5.16 18.94 5.64
CA GLY A 39 4.86 18.90 7.05
C GLY A 39 5.80 19.85 7.74
N ALA A 40 5.23 20.87 8.38
CA ALA A 40 5.99 21.63 9.34
C ALA A 40 6.61 20.62 10.32
N PRO A 41 7.86 20.82 10.79
CA PRO A 41 8.45 19.98 11.82
C PRO A 41 7.68 20.25 13.11
N GLY A 42 6.66 19.44 13.40
CA GLY A 42 5.79 19.69 14.52
C GLY A 42 4.61 18.74 14.57
N ASP A 43 4.80 17.49 14.33
CA ASP A 43 4.05 16.36 14.89
C ASP A 43 4.87 15.10 14.59
N ALA A 44 5.88 14.86 15.42
CA ALA A 44 6.49 13.55 15.57
C ALA A 44 5.50 12.67 16.35
N GLY A 45 4.29 12.53 15.83
CA GLY A 45 3.37 11.49 16.22
C GLY A 45 4.00 10.15 15.83
N ASP A 46 3.79 9.17 16.66
CA ASP A 46 4.25 7.81 16.39
C ASP A 46 3.82 7.38 14.99
N ARG A 47 4.73 6.77 14.24
CA ARG A 47 4.51 6.36 12.85
C ARG A 47 4.94 4.92 12.64
N VAL A 48 4.34 4.29 11.67
CA VAL A 48 4.78 3.00 11.14
C VAL A 48 5.08 3.15 9.65
N THR A 49 6.12 2.45 9.20
CA THR A 49 6.45 2.36 7.78
C THR A 49 5.78 1.15 7.19
N VAL A 50 5.06 1.33 6.10
CA VAL A 50 4.46 0.27 5.30
C VAL A 50 5.02 0.28 3.90
N TRP A 51 5.09 -0.88 3.28
CA TRP A 51 5.68 -1.03 1.96
C TRP A 51 4.62 -1.39 0.92
N PHE A 52 4.50 -0.54 -0.09
CA PHE A 52 3.61 -0.73 -1.23
C PHE A 52 4.44 -0.98 -2.51
N VAL A 53 3.76 -1.19 -3.62
CA VAL A 53 4.40 -1.51 -4.90
C VAL A 53 4.32 -0.30 -5.83
N ARG A 54 5.48 0.09 -6.38
CA ARG A 54 5.59 1.02 -7.50
C ARG A 54 6.25 0.30 -8.68
N GLY A 55 5.50 0.13 -9.77
CA GLY A 55 5.97 -0.69 -10.89
C GLY A 55 6.18 -2.14 -10.49
N SER A 56 7.44 -2.59 -10.45
CA SER A 56 7.85 -3.94 -10.02
C SER A 56 8.66 -3.95 -8.72
N ARG A 57 8.72 -2.85 -7.98
CA ARG A 57 9.52 -2.71 -6.76
C ARG A 57 8.70 -2.21 -5.60
N LEU A 58 9.24 -2.41 -4.40
CA LEU A 58 8.64 -1.88 -3.18
C LEU A 58 9.05 -0.41 -2.97
N GLU A 59 8.14 0.34 -2.38
CA GLU A 59 8.34 1.73 -1.97
C GLU A 59 7.70 1.94 -0.59
N ALA A 60 8.45 2.59 0.30
CA ALA A 60 8.03 2.88 1.66
C ALA A 60 7.02 4.04 1.70
N ALA A 61 6.03 3.91 2.58
CA ALA A 61 5.06 4.95 2.90
C ALA A 61 4.85 5.02 4.41
N GLU A 62 4.82 6.24 4.95
CA GLU A 62 4.62 6.49 6.37
C GLU A 62 3.13 6.53 6.72
N ARG A 63 2.75 5.94 7.86
CA ARG A 63 1.40 5.98 8.41
C ARG A 63 1.43 6.46 9.86
N PRO A 64 0.54 7.38 10.27
CA PRO A 64 0.37 7.71 11.67
C PRO A 64 -0.13 6.46 12.42
N ALA A 65 0.37 6.25 13.63
CA ALA A 65 -0.04 5.17 14.50
C ALA A 65 -0.03 5.66 15.96
N GLU A 66 -1.07 5.35 16.72
CA GLU A 66 -1.13 5.70 18.14
C GLU A 66 -0.16 4.84 18.98
N SER A 67 0.10 3.63 18.53
CA SER A 67 1.03 2.69 19.14
C SER A 67 1.79 1.97 18.02
N PRO A 68 3.00 2.45 17.67
CA PRO A 68 3.78 1.82 16.61
C PRO A 68 4.17 0.38 16.97
N GLY A 69 4.06 -0.50 15.99
CA GLY A 69 4.39 -1.91 16.14
C GLY A 69 3.89 -2.73 14.98
N VAL A 70 4.12 -4.03 15.04
CA VAL A 70 3.76 -4.97 13.97
C VAL A 70 2.26 -4.96 13.68
N ASP A 71 1.41 -4.93 14.72
CA ASP A 71 -0.05 -4.88 14.55
C ASP A 71 -0.47 -3.65 13.74
N ALA A 72 -0.03 -2.46 14.17
CA ALA A 72 -0.38 -1.21 13.48
C ALA A 72 0.17 -1.15 12.05
N ALA A 73 1.34 -1.72 11.81
CA ALA A 73 1.93 -1.80 10.48
C ALA A 73 1.14 -2.74 9.56
N LEU A 74 0.69 -3.89 10.06
CA LEU A 74 -0.14 -4.83 9.31
C LEU A 74 -1.54 -4.25 9.04
N ASP A 75 -2.16 -3.56 10.01
CA ASP A 75 -3.44 -2.88 9.83
C ASP A 75 -3.34 -1.80 8.73
N ALA A 76 -2.27 -1.00 8.77
CA ALA A 76 -2.01 0.03 7.76
C ALA A 76 -1.71 -0.58 6.38
N LEU A 77 -1.01 -1.71 6.32
CA LEU A 77 -0.76 -2.45 5.09
C LEU A 77 -2.06 -3.03 4.52
N ALA A 78 -2.92 -3.60 5.35
CA ALA A 78 -4.22 -4.14 4.97
C ALA A 78 -5.18 -3.05 4.45
N ALA A 79 -5.11 -1.84 5.03
CA ALA A 79 -5.87 -0.68 4.54
C ALA A 79 -5.45 -0.24 3.13
N GLY A 80 -4.24 -0.60 2.70
CA GLY A 80 -3.73 -0.29 1.37
C GLY A 80 -3.26 1.15 1.18
N PRO A 81 -2.83 1.50 -0.05
CA PRO A 81 -2.42 2.84 -0.39
C PRO A 81 -3.60 3.81 -0.41
N THR A 82 -3.36 5.04 -0.01
CA THR A 82 -4.34 6.13 -0.06
C THR A 82 -4.69 6.47 -1.52
N ARG A 83 -5.83 7.16 -1.71
CA ARG A 83 -6.22 7.59 -3.05
C ARG A 83 -5.17 8.46 -3.74
N ALA A 84 -4.49 9.34 -3.01
CA ALA A 84 -3.42 10.16 -3.55
C ALA A 84 -2.24 9.30 -4.02
N GLU A 85 -1.81 8.35 -3.21
CA GLU A 85 -0.73 7.42 -3.55
C GLU A 85 -1.07 6.53 -4.75
N VAL A 86 -2.34 6.11 -4.88
CA VAL A 86 -2.80 5.37 -6.07
C VAL A 86 -2.69 6.25 -7.32
N VAL A 87 -3.07 7.52 -7.25
CA VAL A 87 -2.91 8.49 -8.36
C VAL A 87 -1.43 8.67 -8.70
N ASP A 88 -0.57 8.67 -7.69
CA ASP A 88 0.89 8.75 -7.85
C ASP A 88 1.54 7.42 -8.28
N GLY A 89 0.74 6.37 -8.48
CA GLY A 89 1.16 5.10 -9.03
C GLY A 89 1.58 4.05 -8.01
N LEU A 90 1.30 4.24 -6.70
CA LEU A 90 1.44 3.17 -5.71
C LEU A 90 0.24 2.22 -5.81
N ARG A 91 0.52 0.94 -5.63
CA ARG A 91 -0.49 -0.12 -5.57
C ARG A 91 -0.15 -1.14 -4.50
N THR A 92 -1.09 -1.95 -4.12
CA THR A 92 -0.83 -3.16 -3.34
C THR A 92 -0.90 -4.41 -4.23
N ALA A 93 -0.10 -5.42 -3.94
CA ALA A 93 -0.19 -6.76 -4.50
C ALA A 93 -1.08 -7.67 -3.64
N LEU A 94 -1.46 -7.21 -2.44
CA LEU A 94 -2.37 -7.93 -1.56
C LEU A 94 -3.81 -7.80 -2.08
N SER A 95 -4.55 -8.88 -2.02
CA SER A 95 -6.00 -8.84 -2.21
C SER A 95 -6.69 -8.28 -0.95
N PRO A 96 -7.87 -7.68 -1.06
CA PRO A 96 -8.65 -7.34 0.12
C PRO A 96 -8.79 -8.55 1.05
N GLN A 97 -8.65 -8.33 2.36
CA GLN A 97 -8.75 -9.39 3.37
C GLN A 97 -7.65 -10.47 3.30
N SER A 98 -6.53 -10.20 2.62
CA SER A 98 -5.40 -11.15 2.56
C SER A 98 -4.78 -11.42 3.92
N LEU A 99 -4.79 -10.44 4.83
CA LEU A 99 -4.29 -10.60 6.19
C LEU A 99 -5.45 -10.92 7.12
N THR A 100 -5.22 -11.85 8.07
CA THR A 100 -6.24 -12.18 9.06
C THR A 100 -6.16 -11.19 10.23
N PRO A 101 -7.26 -10.99 10.99
CA PRO A 101 -7.25 -10.14 12.17
C PRO A 101 -6.55 -10.79 13.38
N GLU A 102 -5.93 -11.94 13.19
CA GLU A 102 -5.16 -12.61 14.25
C GLU A 102 -3.89 -11.81 14.55
N ARG A 103 -3.61 -11.66 15.84
CA ARG A 103 -2.42 -10.94 16.27
C ARG A 103 -1.16 -11.73 15.91
N PRO A 104 -0.16 -11.08 15.34
CA PRO A 104 1.10 -11.73 15.05
C PRO A 104 1.79 -12.17 16.32
N VAL A 105 2.45 -13.33 16.27
CA VAL A 105 3.22 -13.88 17.38
C VAL A 105 4.70 -13.71 17.07
N THR A 106 5.44 -13.07 17.99
CA THR A 106 6.88 -12.89 17.86
C THR A 106 7.62 -13.88 18.75
N THR A 107 8.52 -14.66 18.16
CA THR A 107 9.40 -15.60 18.87
C THR A 107 10.79 -15.53 18.23
N ASP A 108 11.84 -15.29 19.04
CA ASP A 108 13.24 -15.25 18.57
C ASP A 108 13.48 -14.35 17.35
N ALA A 109 12.94 -13.12 17.38
CA ALA A 109 12.99 -12.15 16.28
C ALA A 109 12.28 -12.60 14.98
N VAL A 110 11.48 -13.65 15.02
CA VAL A 110 10.62 -14.10 13.94
C VAL A 110 9.18 -13.76 14.29
N VAL A 111 8.49 -13.06 13.40
CA VAL A 111 7.06 -12.77 13.52
C VAL A 111 6.27 -13.78 12.69
N THR A 112 5.31 -14.45 13.33
CA THR A 112 4.36 -15.31 12.61
C THR A 112 3.14 -14.50 12.23
N VAL A 113 2.85 -14.41 10.94
CA VAL A 113 1.70 -13.71 10.36
C VAL A 113 0.76 -14.72 9.75
N ALA A 114 -0.48 -14.73 10.22
CA ALA A 114 -1.54 -15.54 9.65
C ALA A 114 -2.15 -14.82 8.43
N VAL A 115 -2.28 -15.55 7.33
CA VAL A 115 -2.90 -15.06 6.11
C VAL A 115 -4.17 -15.82 5.79
N SER A 116 -5.05 -15.19 5.04
CA SER A 116 -6.30 -15.76 4.61
C SER A 116 -6.13 -16.60 3.34
N ARG A 117 -7.23 -17.22 2.93
CA ARG A 117 -7.29 -17.95 1.67
C ARG A 117 -7.09 -17.01 0.47
N GLU A 118 -7.59 -15.78 0.54
CA GLU A 118 -7.43 -14.79 -0.51
C GLU A 118 -5.96 -14.46 -0.81
N PHE A 119 -5.11 -14.53 0.21
CA PHE A 119 -3.66 -14.39 0.03
C PHE A 119 -3.09 -15.54 -0.83
N THR A 120 -3.55 -16.76 -0.60
CA THR A 120 -3.06 -17.93 -1.35
C THR A 120 -3.53 -17.96 -2.80
N GLU A 121 -4.57 -17.21 -3.15
CA GLU A 121 -5.09 -17.07 -4.50
C GLU A 121 -4.30 -16.05 -5.36
N VAL A 122 -3.45 -15.23 -4.73
CA VAL A 122 -2.54 -14.33 -5.45
C VAL A 122 -1.53 -15.16 -6.24
N ALA A 123 -1.45 -14.95 -7.54
CA ALA A 123 -0.64 -15.79 -8.43
C ALA A 123 0.41 -14.99 -9.22
N GLY A 124 1.43 -15.70 -9.71
CA GLY A 124 2.47 -15.17 -10.57
C GLY A 124 3.37 -14.14 -9.87
N GLY A 125 3.87 -13.15 -10.61
CA GLY A 125 4.77 -12.11 -10.07
C GLY A 125 4.17 -11.26 -8.96
N ASN A 126 2.85 -11.20 -8.84
CA ASN A 126 2.21 -10.51 -7.73
C ASN A 126 2.34 -11.27 -6.40
N GLN A 127 2.49 -12.59 -6.43
CA GLN A 127 2.65 -13.39 -5.21
C GLN A 127 3.98 -13.04 -4.51
N LEU A 128 5.08 -12.95 -5.26
CA LEU A 128 6.37 -12.51 -4.72
C LEU A 128 6.26 -11.10 -4.10
N LEU A 129 5.62 -10.16 -4.81
CA LEU A 129 5.40 -8.80 -4.33
C LEU A 129 4.49 -8.76 -3.10
N ALA A 130 3.45 -9.59 -3.03
CA ALA A 130 2.55 -9.65 -1.89
C ALA A 130 3.27 -10.13 -0.62
N VAL A 131 4.08 -11.18 -0.73
CA VAL A 131 4.91 -11.67 0.39
C VAL A 131 5.94 -10.63 0.78
N ALA A 132 6.65 -10.06 -0.18
CA ALA A 132 7.65 -9.02 0.07
C ALA A 132 7.06 -7.79 0.78
N GLN A 133 5.84 -7.35 0.43
CA GLN A 133 5.15 -6.27 1.14
C GLN A 133 4.97 -6.58 2.63
N VAL A 134 4.54 -7.79 2.97
CA VAL A 134 4.39 -8.22 4.37
C VAL A 134 5.74 -8.26 5.07
N VAL A 135 6.75 -8.91 4.46
CA VAL A 135 8.09 -9.06 5.03
C VAL A 135 8.73 -7.70 5.29
N PHE A 136 8.75 -6.81 4.29
CA PHE A 136 9.36 -5.48 4.45
C PHE A 136 8.63 -4.62 5.49
N THR A 137 7.30 -4.70 5.54
CA THR A 137 6.51 -3.94 6.51
C THR A 137 6.75 -4.43 7.94
N VAL A 138 6.74 -5.74 8.15
CA VAL A 138 6.90 -6.33 9.49
C VAL A 138 8.32 -6.17 10.01
N THR A 139 9.32 -6.34 9.16
CA THR A 139 10.74 -6.20 9.53
C THR A 139 11.21 -4.74 9.71
N GLU A 140 10.35 -3.73 9.49
CA GLU A 140 10.60 -2.36 9.95
C GLU A 140 10.52 -2.26 11.48
N SER A 141 9.79 -3.15 12.13
CA SER A 141 9.66 -3.14 13.59
C SER A 141 10.96 -3.58 14.25
N THR A 142 11.38 -2.83 15.27
CA THR A 142 12.61 -3.12 16.01
C THR A 142 12.63 -4.54 16.57
N GLY A 143 13.71 -5.25 16.35
CA GLY A 143 13.91 -6.61 16.85
C GLY A 143 13.25 -7.72 16.02
N VAL A 144 12.68 -7.39 14.87
CA VAL A 144 12.16 -8.37 13.92
C VAL A 144 13.17 -8.59 12.79
N ALA A 145 13.63 -9.83 12.62
CA ALA A 145 14.57 -10.20 11.57
C ALA A 145 13.88 -10.92 10.40
N ALA A 146 12.86 -11.74 10.69
CA ALA A 146 12.21 -12.55 9.68
C ALA A 146 10.71 -12.73 9.97
N VAL A 147 9.98 -13.19 8.97
CA VAL A 147 8.54 -13.43 9.01
C VAL A 147 8.26 -14.87 8.61
N ARG A 148 7.46 -15.56 9.42
CA ARG A 148 6.84 -16.84 9.06
C ARG A 148 5.40 -16.61 8.65
N ILE A 149 5.02 -17.04 7.48
CA ILE A 149 3.65 -16.93 6.98
C ILE A 149 2.93 -18.26 7.22
N THR A 150 1.73 -18.18 7.77
CA THR A 150 0.87 -19.34 8.04
C THR A 150 -0.50 -19.16 7.42
N ALA A 151 -1.07 -20.24 6.92
CA ALA A 151 -2.46 -20.32 6.49
C ALA A 151 -3.14 -21.46 7.24
N ASP A 152 -4.31 -21.22 7.80
CA ASP A 152 -5.05 -22.19 8.61
C ASP A 152 -4.19 -22.85 9.72
N GLY A 153 -3.29 -22.06 10.33
CA GLY A 153 -2.39 -22.50 11.39
C GLY A 153 -1.20 -23.34 10.96
N SER A 154 -1.03 -23.59 9.65
CA SER A 154 0.10 -24.34 9.09
C SER A 154 1.07 -23.41 8.34
N PRO A 155 2.39 -23.65 8.38
CA PRO A 155 3.35 -22.92 7.56
C PRO A 155 2.97 -22.97 6.08
N LEU A 156 2.96 -21.82 5.44
CA LEU A 156 2.68 -21.66 4.02
C LEU A 156 3.99 -21.58 3.24
N GLU A 157 4.12 -22.37 2.16
CA GLU A 157 5.19 -22.17 1.20
C GLU A 157 5.00 -20.86 0.43
N VAL A 158 5.99 -19.99 0.49
CA VAL A 158 5.99 -18.68 -0.15
C VAL A 158 7.13 -18.56 -1.14
N PRO A 159 6.94 -17.81 -2.25
CA PRO A 159 8.01 -17.55 -3.20
C PRO A 159 9.04 -16.58 -2.63
N THR A 160 10.31 -16.84 -2.94
CA THR A 160 11.45 -15.95 -2.72
C THR A 160 12.21 -15.78 -4.03
N ASP A 161 13.28 -15.00 -4.04
CA ASP A 161 14.17 -14.89 -5.20
C ASP A 161 14.84 -16.21 -5.56
N ASP A 162 15.03 -17.11 -4.58
CA ASP A 162 15.70 -18.41 -4.75
C ASP A 162 14.71 -19.59 -4.96
N GLY A 163 13.41 -19.35 -4.85
CA GLY A 163 12.39 -20.39 -5.03
C GLY A 163 11.31 -20.38 -3.95
N LEU A 164 10.67 -21.53 -3.70
CA LEU A 164 9.63 -21.67 -2.68
C LEU A 164 10.25 -22.14 -1.36
N THR A 165 9.78 -21.57 -0.25
CA THR A 165 10.16 -22.01 1.10
C THR A 165 9.01 -21.86 2.09
N ALA A 166 8.96 -22.74 3.10
CA ALA A 166 8.09 -22.64 4.26
C ALA A 166 8.84 -22.14 5.52
N ASP A 167 10.15 -21.90 5.39
CA ASP A 167 10.98 -21.34 6.45
C ASP A 167 10.68 -19.85 6.64
N PRO A 168 11.04 -19.24 7.78
CA PRO A 168 10.97 -17.79 7.95
C PRO A 168 11.81 -17.06 6.91
N VAL A 169 11.25 -15.99 6.34
CA VAL A 169 11.87 -15.19 5.26
C VAL A 169 12.17 -13.78 5.74
N GLY A 170 13.31 -13.24 5.30
CA GLY A 170 13.77 -11.90 5.57
C GLY A 170 13.77 -11.02 4.32
N ARG A 171 14.27 -9.78 4.44
CA ARG A 171 14.38 -8.86 3.30
C ARG A 171 15.35 -9.32 2.24
N GLU A 172 16.39 -10.04 2.64
CA GLU A 172 17.41 -10.62 1.78
C GLU A 172 16.82 -11.56 0.73
N ASP A 173 15.73 -12.25 1.06
CA ASP A 173 15.04 -13.20 0.18
C ASP A 173 14.22 -12.50 -0.93
N TYR A 174 14.16 -11.16 -0.92
CA TYR A 174 13.37 -10.31 -1.84
C TYR A 174 14.17 -9.15 -2.40
N ALA A 175 15.48 -9.33 -2.57
CA ALA A 175 16.37 -8.28 -3.08
C ALA A 175 15.95 -7.79 -4.48
N SER A 176 15.40 -8.68 -5.32
CA SER A 176 14.97 -8.36 -6.68
C SER A 176 13.84 -7.31 -6.74
N VAL A 177 13.01 -7.24 -5.71
CA VAL A 177 11.87 -6.32 -5.63
C VAL A 177 12.07 -5.21 -4.57
N ALA A 178 13.19 -5.20 -3.86
CA ALA A 178 13.54 -4.14 -2.92
C ALA A 178 13.56 -2.77 -3.60
N ALA A 179 13.27 -1.72 -2.81
CA ALA A 179 13.47 -0.35 -3.29
C ALA A 179 14.92 -0.18 -3.77
N PRO A 180 15.15 0.56 -4.86
CA PRO A 180 16.52 0.88 -5.24
C PRO A 180 17.19 1.60 -4.05
N ALA A 181 18.41 1.16 -3.69
CA ALA A 181 19.17 1.86 -2.65
C ALA A 181 19.23 3.33 -3.06
N GLY A 182 18.60 4.20 -2.29
CA GLY A 182 18.61 5.63 -2.55
C GLY A 182 20.06 6.06 -2.68
N THR A 183 20.43 6.68 -3.78
CA THR A 183 21.73 7.38 -3.88
C THR A 183 21.78 8.29 -2.67
N PRO A 184 22.77 8.15 -1.76
CA PRO A 184 22.86 9.05 -0.63
C PRO A 184 22.89 10.46 -1.20
N THR A 185 21.88 11.28 -0.86
CA THR A 185 21.91 12.70 -1.18
C THR A 185 23.23 13.22 -0.66
N PRO A 186 24.14 13.76 -1.50
CA PRO A 186 25.38 14.31 -1.01
C PRO A 186 25.00 15.36 0.03
N SER A 187 25.32 15.07 1.29
CA SER A 187 25.14 15.99 2.40
C SER A 187 25.81 17.27 1.98
N GLY A 188 25.03 18.36 1.85
CA GLY A 188 25.48 19.62 1.29
C GLY A 188 26.85 19.98 1.84
N GLY A 189 27.84 20.03 0.95
CA GLY A 189 29.15 20.51 1.28
C GLY A 189 29.01 21.92 1.84
N ASP A 190 29.56 22.11 3.02
CA ASP A 190 29.71 23.39 3.68
C ASP A 190 30.41 24.40 2.72
N PRO A 191 29.72 25.47 2.27
CA PRO A 191 30.36 26.47 1.42
C PRO A 191 31.08 27.51 2.29
N GLY A 192 32.11 27.09 2.99
CA GLY A 192 32.76 28.04 3.88
C GLY A 192 34.14 27.68 4.38
N THR A 193 35.10 27.54 3.50
CA THR A 193 36.47 27.86 3.88
C THR A 193 37.23 28.37 2.66
N ALA A 194 37.18 29.68 2.45
CA ALA A 194 38.07 30.35 1.54
C ALA A 194 39.49 30.28 2.13
N PRO A 195 40.54 29.96 1.35
CA PRO A 195 41.91 29.98 1.83
C PRO A 195 42.33 31.43 2.13
N PRO A 196 43.17 31.66 3.17
CA PRO A 196 43.67 32.98 3.49
C PRO A 196 44.62 33.50 2.39
N ALA A 197 44.41 34.74 2.00
CA ALA A 197 45.31 35.46 1.07
C ALA A 197 46.73 35.54 1.61
N ALA A 198 47.73 35.25 0.76
CA ALA A 198 49.13 35.39 1.05
C ALA A 198 49.51 36.91 1.16
N PRO A 199 50.35 37.30 2.14
CA PRO A 199 50.85 38.68 2.22
C PRO A 199 51.96 38.93 1.19
N SER A 200 51.92 40.12 0.60
CA SER A 200 52.92 40.67 -0.29
C SER A 200 54.15 41.14 0.47
#